data_7e22e21399cf0c296884cfccd2d64e52
#
_entry.id   7e22e21399cf0c296884cfccd2d64e52
#
_cell.length_a   1.000
_cell.length_b   1.000
_cell.length_c   1.000
_cell.angle_alpha   90.00
_cell.angle_beta   90.00
_cell.angle_gamma   90.00
#
_symmetry.space_group_name_H-M   'P 1'
#
loop_
_entity.id
_entity.type
_entity.pdbx_description
1 polymer ?
#
loop_
_entity_poly.entity_id
_entity_poly.type
_entity_poly.pdbx_seq_one_letter_code
_entity_poly.pdbx_strand_id
1 'polypeptide(L)'
;SALDRLNARTDELIDQLGLGTYRDHRAADLSYGRKRVLEIATTLALDPQVLLLDEPMAGMGREDVAMVAGIIRNVATERAVLMVEHNLSVVADICDHVTVLQRGEILARGDYATVSADPRVRTAYMGNDA
;
A
#
# COMPACT_ATOMS: atom_id res chain seq x y z
N SER A 1 -17.34 1.82 -28.33
CA SER A 1 -17.73 3.14 -27.79
C SER A 1 -16.82 3.55 -26.62
N ALA A 2 -16.94 4.79 -26.12
CA ALA A 2 -16.21 5.20 -24.91
C ALA A 2 -16.63 4.36 -23.70
N LEU A 3 -17.91 4.01 -23.61
CA LEU A 3 -18.45 3.18 -22.54
C LEU A 3 -17.86 1.76 -22.56
N ASP A 4 -17.66 1.17 -23.74
CA ASP A 4 -17.07 -0.17 -23.85
C ASP A 4 -15.62 -0.19 -23.34
N ARG A 5 -14.85 0.88 -23.62
CA ARG A 5 -13.48 1.02 -23.09
C ARG A 5 -13.45 1.19 -21.58
N LEU A 6 -14.39 1.95 -21.01
CA LEU A 6 -14.51 2.10 -19.55
C LEU A 6 -14.89 0.78 -18.88
N ASN A 7 -15.81 0.03 -19.48
CA ASN A 7 -16.20 -1.28 -18.99
C ASN A 7 -15.02 -2.26 -19.03
N ALA A 8 -14.29 -2.32 -20.15
CA ALA A 8 -13.11 -3.18 -20.28
C ALA A 8 -12.04 -2.83 -19.22
N ARG A 9 -11.77 -1.54 -19.00
CA ARG A 9 -10.81 -1.11 -17.96
C ARG A 9 -11.28 -1.46 -16.56
N THR A 10 -12.57 -1.35 -16.29
CA THR A 10 -13.16 -1.76 -15.01
C THR A 10 -12.98 -3.26 -14.79
N ASP A 11 -13.24 -4.08 -15.79
CA ASP A 11 -13.07 -5.53 -15.73
C ASP A 11 -11.62 -5.92 -15.46
N GLU A 12 -10.66 -5.30 -16.15
CA GLU A 12 -9.23 -5.50 -15.91
C GLU A 12 -8.83 -5.19 -14.46
N LEU A 13 -9.28 -4.07 -13.90
CA LEU A 13 -8.97 -3.68 -12.52
C LEU A 13 -9.60 -4.63 -11.50
N ILE A 14 -10.84 -5.05 -11.73
CA ILE A 14 -11.53 -6.01 -10.88
C ILE A 14 -10.73 -7.33 -10.82
N ASP A 15 -10.27 -7.81 -11.96
CA ASP A 15 -9.50 -9.05 -12.06
C ASP A 15 -8.10 -8.89 -11.47
N GLN A 16 -7.39 -7.81 -11.82
CA GLN A 16 -6.04 -7.52 -11.34
C GLN A 16 -5.97 -7.43 -9.81
N LEU A 17 -7.02 -6.90 -9.19
CA LEU A 17 -7.05 -6.65 -7.74
C LEU A 17 -7.81 -7.73 -6.95
N GLY A 18 -8.20 -8.84 -7.60
CA GLY A 18 -8.87 -9.95 -6.96
C GLY A 18 -10.26 -9.61 -6.42
N LEU A 19 -10.97 -8.69 -7.06
CA LEU A 19 -12.33 -8.29 -6.71
C LEU A 19 -13.41 -9.04 -7.50
N GLY A 20 -13.05 -10.00 -8.35
CA GLY A 20 -13.96 -10.69 -9.26
C GLY A 20 -15.17 -11.30 -8.59
N THR A 21 -14.98 -12.01 -7.46
CA THR A 21 -16.08 -12.62 -6.69
C THR A 21 -17.00 -11.60 -6.01
N TYR A 22 -16.58 -10.34 -5.93
CA TYR A 22 -17.31 -9.25 -5.28
C TYR A 22 -17.96 -8.28 -6.27
N ARG A 23 -17.87 -8.58 -7.58
CA ARG A 23 -18.33 -7.71 -8.65
C ARG A 23 -19.75 -7.19 -8.47
N ASP A 24 -20.67 -8.07 -8.07
CA ASP A 24 -22.08 -7.76 -7.89
C ASP A 24 -22.48 -7.44 -6.44
N HIS A 25 -21.47 -7.32 -5.55
CA HIS A 25 -21.71 -6.93 -4.16
C HIS A 25 -21.78 -5.41 -4.04
N ARG A 26 -22.57 -4.96 -3.07
CA ARG A 26 -22.54 -3.55 -2.70
C ARG A 26 -21.21 -3.24 -2.00
N ALA A 27 -20.59 -2.12 -2.34
CA ALA A 27 -19.34 -1.70 -1.69
C ALA A 27 -19.46 -1.61 -0.16
N ALA A 28 -20.66 -1.25 0.35
CA ALA A 28 -20.94 -1.21 1.78
C ALA A 28 -20.78 -2.56 2.49
N ASP A 29 -21.04 -3.66 1.78
CA ASP A 29 -21.05 -5.02 2.34
C ASP A 29 -19.69 -5.72 2.27
N LEU A 30 -18.69 -5.07 1.67
CA LEU A 30 -17.31 -5.58 1.62
C LEU A 30 -16.66 -5.52 3.00
N SER A 31 -15.73 -6.46 3.26
CA SER A 31 -14.84 -6.37 4.42
C SER A 31 -13.97 -5.10 4.35
N TYR A 32 -13.41 -4.69 5.48
CA TYR A 32 -12.57 -3.50 5.56
C TYR A 32 -11.39 -3.57 4.59
N GLY A 33 -10.67 -4.69 4.55
CA GLY A 33 -9.56 -4.90 3.61
C GLY A 33 -10.00 -4.80 2.14
N ARG A 34 -11.16 -5.39 1.80
CA ARG A 34 -11.72 -5.29 0.43
C ARG A 34 -12.16 -3.88 0.06
N LYS A 35 -12.68 -3.11 1.01
CA LYS A 35 -12.95 -1.68 0.79
C LYS A 35 -11.68 -0.89 0.46
N ARG A 36 -10.59 -1.17 1.16
CA ARG A 36 -9.30 -0.54 0.87
C ARG A 36 -8.77 -0.93 -0.53
N VAL A 37 -8.92 -2.20 -0.92
CA VAL A 37 -8.59 -2.64 -2.29
C VAL A 37 -9.44 -1.89 -3.32
N LEU A 38 -10.74 -1.70 -3.06
CA LEU A 38 -11.62 -0.93 -3.95
C LEU A 38 -11.19 0.54 -4.05
N GLU A 39 -10.76 1.17 -2.96
CA GLU A 39 -10.21 2.54 -2.97
C GLU A 39 -8.95 2.63 -3.86
N ILE A 40 -8.05 1.66 -3.75
CA ILE A 40 -6.87 1.57 -4.63
C ILE A 40 -7.32 1.39 -6.08
N ALA A 41 -8.30 0.52 -6.35
CA ALA A 41 -8.84 0.29 -7.69
C ALA A 41 -9.38 1.58 -8.33
N THR A 42 -10.14 2.37 -7.58
CA THR A 42 -10.70 3.64 -8.08
C THR A 42 -9.60 4.66 -8.41
N THR A 43 -8.52 4.68 -7.64
CA THR A 43 -7.36 5.53 -7.93
C THR A 43 -6.60 5.04 -9.17
N LEU A 44 -6.41 3.74 -9.32
CA LEU A 44 -5.75 3.12 -10.47
C LEU A 44 -6.54 3.28 -11.78
N ALA A 45 -7.85 3.47 -11.70
CA ALA A 45 -8.69 3.75 -12.86
C ALA A 45 -8.29 5.06 -13.59
N LEU A 46 -7.63 5.99 -12.89
CA LEU A 46 -7.08 7.22 -13.44
C LEU A 46 -5.72 7.02 -14.14
N ASP A 47 -5.20 5.81 -14.14
CA ASP A 47 -3.87 5.43 -14.67
C ASP A 47 -2.73 6.35 -14.19
N PRO A 48 -2.56 6.55 -12.88
CA PRO A 48 -1.55 7.46 -12.36
C PRO A 48 -0.14 6.87 -12.55
N GLN A 49 0.85 7.72 -12.82
CA GLN A 49 2.26 7.33 -12.82
C GLN A 49 2.84 7.22 -11.41
N VAL A 50 2.27 7.96 -10.47
CA VAL A 50 2.65 7.96 -9.04
C VAL A 50 1.40 7.72 -8.20
N LEU A 51 1.47 6.75 -7.31
CA LEU A 51 0.42 6.45 -6.33
C LEU A 51 0.88 6.88 -4.94
N LEU A 52 0.06 7.68 -4.26
CA LEU A 52 0.30 8.12 -2.89
C LEU A 52 -0.64 7.38 -1.95
N LEU A 53 -0.09 6.70 -0.96
CA LEU A 53 -0.85 5.91 0.02
C LEU A 53 -0.48 6.36 1.43
N ASP A 54 -1.49 6.76 2.18
CA ASP A 54 -1.34 7.15 3.59
C ASP A 54 -1.93 6.06 4.48
N GLU A 55 -1.05 5.40 5.24
CA GLU A 55 -1.37 4.29 6.14
C GLU A 55 -2.35 3.25 5.56
N PRO A 56 -2.06 2.67 4.38
CA PRO A 56 -3.02 1.81 3.68
C PRO A 56 -3.38 0.54 4.45
N MET A 57 -2.58 0.13 5.43
CA MET A 57 -2.81 -1.07 6.26
C MET A 57 -3.42 -0.75 7.63
N ALA A 58 -3.72 0.51 7.95
CA ALA A 58 -4.23 0.89 9.27
C ALA A 58 -5.52 0.12 9.64
N GLY A 59 -5.55 -0.45 10.84
CA GLY A 59 -6.74 -1.16 11.36
C GLY A 59 -7.02 -2.53 10.76
N MET A 60 -6.11 -3.09 9.95
CA MET A 60 -6.28 -4.39 9.31
C MET A 60 -5.73 -5.55 10.15
N GLY A 61 -6.36 -6.71 10.03
CA GLY A 61 -5.79 -7.98 10.48
C GLY A 61 -4.66 -8.48 9.57
N ARG A 62 -3.90 -9.46 10.04
CA ARG A 62 -2.71 -9.98 9.31
C ARG A 62 -3.00 -10.46 7.89
N GLU A 63 -4.14 -11.12 7.67
CA GLU A 63 -4.52 -11.63 6.34
C GLU A 63 -4.81 -10.49 5.36
N ASP A 64 -5.54 -9.47 5.79
CA ASP A 64 -5.83 -8.28 4.99
C ASP A 64 -4.56 -7.49 4.69
N VAL A 65 -3.65 -7.34 5.67
CA VAL A 65 -2.34 -6.70 5.48
C VAL A 65 -1.54 -7.42 4.40
N ALA A 66 -1.44 -8.76 4.46
CA ALA A 66 -0.70 -9.54 3.46
C ALA A 66 -1.31 -9.39 2.06
N MET A 67 -2.63 -9.39 1.96
CA MET A 67 -3.36 -9.22 0.71
C MET A 67 -3.10 -7.83 0.11
N VAL A 68 -3.28 -6.76 0.88
CA VAL A 68 -3.09 -5.38 0.40
C VAL A 68 -1.63 -5.10 0.08
N ALA A 69 -0.67 -5.60 0.87
CA ALA A 69 0.76 -5.50 0.59
C ALA A 69 1.13 -6.18 -0.75
N GLY A 70 0.58 -7.37 -1.03
CA GLY A 70 0.76 -8.06 -2.31
C GLY A 70 0.23 -7.25 -3.49
N ILE A 71 -0.94 -6.63 -3.34
CA ILE A 71 -1.52 -5.75 -4.37
C ILE A 71 -0.63 -4.53 -4.62
N ILE A 72 -0.17 -3.85 -3.56
CA ILE A 72 0.70 -2.67 -3.68
C ILE A 72 2.03 -3.05 -4.36
N ARG A 73 2.62 -4.19 -4.00
CA ARG A 73 3.83 -4.70 -4.66
C ARG A 73 3.63 -4.91 -6.15
N ASN A 74 2.52 -5.50 -6.58
CA ASN A 74 2.21 -5.70 -7.98
C ASN A 74 2.00 -4.36 -8.71
N VAL A 75 1.29 -3.43 -8.10
CA VAL A 75 1.06 -2.09 -8.65
C VAL A 75 2.38 -1.32 -8.83
N ALA A 76 3.32 -1.49 -7.91
CA ALA A 76 4.64 -0.84 -7.94
C ALA A 76 5.55 -1.36 -9.06
N THR A 77 5.23 -2.44 -9.74
CA THR A 77 6.01 -2.93 -10.90
C THR A 77 5.90 -2.01 -12.11
N GLU A 78 4.82 -1.24 -12.22
CA GLU A 78 4.52 -0.41 -13.40
C GLU A 78 4.51 1.09 -13.08
N ARG A 79 4.57 1.48 -11.80
CA ARG A 79 4.46 2.88 -11.37
C ARG A 79 5.20 3.13 -10.06
N ALA A 80 5.51 4.39 -9.80
CA ALA A 80 6.08 4.77 -8.50
C ALA A 80 4.98 4.75 -7.43
N VAL A 81 5.31 4.20 -6.25
CA VAL A 81 4.43 4.23 -5.07
C VAL A 81 5.17 4.94 -3.93
N LEU A 82 4.57 5.99 -3.40
CA LEU A 82 4.99 6.63 -2.17
C LEU A 82 3.99 6.28 -1.08
N MET A 83 4.47 5.63 -0.04
CA MET A 83 3.62 5.14 1.05
C MET A 83 4.10 5.70 2.39
N VAL A 84 3.17 6.19 3.19
CA VAL A 84 3.40 6.48 4.62
C VAL A 84 2.91 5.30 5.43
N GLU A 85 3.77 4.70 6.22
CA GLU A 85 3.45 3.51 7.03
C GLU A 85 4.24 3.50 8.35
N HIS A 86 3.66 2.92 9.36
CA HIS A 86 4.30 2.64 10.64
C HIS A 86 4.44 1.13 10.92
N ASN A 87 3.89 0.29 10.07
CA ASN A 87 4.05 -1.17 10.13
C ASN A 87 5.41 -1.57 9.54
N LEU A 88 6.41 -1.73 10.39
CA LEU A 88 7.79 -1.99 9.98
C LEU A 88 7.95 -3.30 9.20
N SER A 89 7.11 -4.32 9.45
CA SER A 89 7.16 -5.57 8.69
C SER A 89 6.71 -5.39 7.24
N VAL A 90 5.70 -4.54 7.01
CA VAL A 90 5.26 -4.18 5.66
C VAL A 90 6.33 -3.37 4.95
N VAL A 91 6.90 -2.35 5.63
CA VAL A 91 7.97 -1.53 5.06
C VAL A 91 9.17 -2.38 4.66
N ALA A 92 9.59 -3.32 5.52
CA ALA A 92 10.69 -4.26 5.23
C ALA A 92 10.42 -5.15 4.01
N ASP A 93 9.15 -5.53 3.81
CA ASP A 93 8.75 -6.50 2.79
C ASP A 93 8.57 -5.89 1.39
N ILE A 94 8.05 -4.65 1.30
CA ILE A 94 7.63 -4.10 0.00
C ILE A 94 8.33 -2.80 -0.41
N CYS A 95 9.10 -2.14 0.47
CA CYS A 95 9.73 -0.87 0.15
C CYS A 95 11.18 -1.05 -0.34
N ASP A 96 11.52 -0.47 -1.50
CA ASP A 96 12.89 -0.41 -2.01
C ASP A 96 13.72 0.63 -1.26
N HIS A 97 13.10 1.76 -0.92
CA HIS A 97 13.71 2.87 -0.19
C HIS A 97 12.83 3.34 0.95
N VAL A 98 13.46 3.63 2.07
CA VAL A 98 12.81 4.11 3.29
C VAL A 98 13.39 5.46 3.67
N THR A 99 12.51 6.41 4.00
CA THR A 99 12.87 7.69 4.62
C THR A 99 12.16 7.77 5.96
N VAL A 100 12.92 7.86 7.04
CA VAL A 100 12.37 8.00 8.39
C VAL A 100 12.31 9.48 8.75
N LEU A 101 11.11 9.91 9.14
CA LEU A 101 10.84 11.28 9.58
C LEU A 101 10.63 11.29 11.10
N GLN A 102 11.23 12.27 11.77
CA GLN A 102 10.96 12.55 13.17
C GLN A 102 10.87 14.07 13.37
N ARG A 103 9.75 14.53 13.93
CA ARG A 103 9.50 15.96 14.22
C ARG A 103 9.71 16.89 13.03
N GLY A 104 9.36 16.41 11.81
CA GLY A 104 9.49 17.19 10.58
C GLY A 104 10.87 17.17 9.93
N GLU A 105 11.83 16.42 10.50
CA GLU A 105 13.19 16.27 9.96
C GLU A 105 13.45 14.85 9.49
N ILE A 106 14.31 14.71 8.47
CA ILE A 106 14.77 13.38 8.01
C ILE A 106 15.79 12.85 8.99
N LEU A 107 15.44 11.75 9.66
CA LEU A 107 16.32 11.08 10.60
C LEU A 107 17.30 10.13 9.91
N ALA A 108 16.81 9.36 8.94
CA ALA A 108 17.61 8.41 8.15
C ALA A 108 16.95 8.16 6.79
N ARG A 109 17.76 7.72 5.83
CA ARG A 109 17.30 7.35 4.47
C ARG A 109 18.18 6.23 3.90
N GLY A 110 17.58 5.28 3.22
CA GLY A 110 18.25 4.16 2.58
C GLY A 110 17.33 2.97 2.36
N ASP A 111 17.90 1.79 2.13
CA ASP A 111 17.16 0.54 2.20
C ASP A 111 16.75 0.23 3.66
N TYR A 112 15.84 -0.71 3.83
CA TYR A 112 15.35 -1.06 5.16
C TYR A 112 16.47 -1.53 6.10
N ALA A 113 17.42 -2.33 5.60
CA ALA A 113 18.52 -2.85 6.41
C ALA A 113 19.41 -1.72 6.96
N THR A 114 19.75 -0.76 6.11
CA THR A 114 20.53 0.44 6.49
C THR A 114 19.78 1.29 7.51
N VAL A 115 18.52 1.56 7.25
CA VAL A 115 17.69 2.44 8.09
C VAL A 115 17.40 1.80 9.45
N SER A 116 17.08 0.51 9.48
CA SER A 116 16.79 -0.23 10.71
C SER A 116 18.02 -0.43 11.61
N ALA A 117 19.21 -0.36 11.03
CA ALA A 117 20.48 -0.42 11.78
C ALA A 117 20.88 0.93 12.41
N ASP A 118 20.30 2.05 11.99
CA ASP A 118 20.62 3.37 12.55
C ASP A 118 20.16 3.46 14.02
N PRO A 119 21.06 3.75 14.96
CA PRO A 119 20.71 3.81 16.39
C PRO A 119 19.62 4.85 16.70
N ARG A 120 19.55 5.94 15.93
CA ARG A 120 18.53 7.00 16.10
C ARG A 120 17.14 6.48 15.72
N VAL A 121 17.04 5.68 14.65
CA VAL A 121 15.80 5.04 14.21
C VAL A 121 15.35 4.01 15.24
N ARG A 122 16.28 3.19 15.72
CA ARG A 122 15.98 2.19 16.76
C ARG A 122 15.42 2.83 18.02
N THR A 123 16.04 3.90 18.49
CA THR A 123 15.57 4.65 19.66
C THR A 123 14.17 5.27 19.44
N ALA A 124 13.92 5.79 18.22
CA ALA A 124 12.68 6.51 17.92
C ALA A 124 11.48 5.57 17.67
N TYR A 125 11.69 4.39 17.09
CA TYR A 125 10.61 3.55 16.55
C TYR A 125 10.59 2.11 17.07
N MET A 126 11.74 1.55 17.48
CA MET A 126 11.84 0.15 17.90
C MET A 126 11.89 -0.02 19.41
N GLY A 127 11.96 1.10 20.17
CA GLY A 127 12.16 1.08 21.61
C GLY A 127 13.60 0.71 22.00
N ASN A 128 13.97 1.06 23.24
CA ASN A 128 15.22 0.61 23.86
C ASN A 128 15.00 -0.79 24.45
N ASP A 129 14.89 -1.80 23.60
CA ASP A 129 15.13 -3.17 24.08
C ASP A 129 16.65 -3.33 24.23
N ALA A 130 17.11 -2.92 25.39
CA ALA A 130 18.42 -3.25 25.90
C ALA A 130 18.38 -4.65 26.51
#